data_43533f00b6a80c491c1493fd2f6a558d
#
_entry.id   43533f00b6a80c491c1493fd2f6a558d
#
_cell.length_a   1.000
_cell.length_b   1.000
_cell.length_c   1.000
_cell.angle_alpha   90.00
_cell.angle_beta   90.00
_cell.angle_gamma   90.00
#
_symmetry.space_group_name_H-M   'P 1'
#
loop_
_entity.id
_entity.type
_entity.pdbx_description
1 polymer ?
#
loop_
_entity_poly.entity_id
_entity_poly.type
_entity_poly.pdbx_seq_one_letter_code
_entity_poly.pdbx_strand_id
1 'polypeptide(L)'
;VKATLKTLAVCAALAVSGLTQAQDIKIANIVELSGPGTTAGTLFKNGVEMAIKEINASGGILGKKISYTTEDTQTNPGVAKGLTQKAVDNDVFAIFGPVYSGSIMVSMAESKRGETPNFTGGEAAAVTAQGNPYVFRTAFGQSISFPKLAKFINTKAKTLAVVYVNNDFGKGGRDTLTKLLEGTSTKIVADISTDAGQVDFSAAVLKAKQTDADAIFVYTNEEESARALREFRKQGVKKMLIGETTLTGQKVIELAGEAANGAMAHVGLTVDAPQFKAFGEKYKAEYKSESDHNGIKGYTGMYVLKAAIEKVGKLDRKAVAAAIRGSCFSTKQTPGILMDVCFDDKGDLDRESFLVEVKNGNPVINATLPALNARK
;
A
#
# COMPACT_ATOMS: atom_id res chain seq x y z
N VAL A 1 -81.45 31.91 -25.26
CA VAL A 1 -80.74 30.67 -24.82
C VAL A 1 -79.27 31.04 -24.55
N LYS A 2 -78.88 31.21 -23.29
CA LYS A 2 -77.52 31.57 -22.89
C LYS A 2 -76.77 30.28 -22.50
N ALA A 3 -75.74 29.92 -23.22
CA ALA A 3 -74.82 28.85 -22.88
C ALA A 3 -73.66 29.43 -22.07
N THR A 4 -73.50 29.02 -20.84
CA THR A 4 -72.38 29.37 -19.97
C THR A 4 -71.27 28.40 -20.15
N LEU A 5 -70.10 28.90 -20.70
CA LEU A 5 -68.89 28.17 -20.76
C LEU A 5 -68.23 28.15 -19.36
N LYS A 6 -68.12 26.98 -18.77
CA LYS A 6 -67.28 26.78 -17.58
C LYS A 6 -65.83 26.46 -17.99
N THR A 7 -64.95 27.42 -17.76
CA THR A 7 -63.50 27.26 -17.97
C THR A 7 -62.96 26.43 -16.80
N LEU A 8 -62.51 25.19 -17.07
CA LEU A 8 -61.76 24.37 -16.12
C LEU A 8 -60.27 24.83 -16.17
N ALA A 9 -59.84 25.54 -15.15
CA ALA A 9 -58.42 25.81 -14.93
C ALA A 9 -57.75 24.57 -14.34
N VAL A 10 -57.01 23.85 -15.15
CA VAL A 10 -56.12 22.78 -14.72
C VAL A 10 -54.82 23.40 -14.20
N CYS A 11 -54.66 23.51 -12.89
CA CYS A 11 -53.40 23.84 -12.26
C CYS A 11 -52.46 22.64 -12.39
N ALA A 12 -51.62 22.64 -13.44
CA ALA A 12 -50.47 21.76 -13.52
C ALA A 12 -49.45 22.26 -12.51
N ALA A 13 -49.44 21.68 -11.32
CA ALA A 13 -48.38 21.84 -10.35
C ALA A 13 -47.15 21.12 -10.93
N LEU A 14 -46.27 21.86 -11.60
CA LEU A 14 -44.90 21.45 -11.93
C LEU A 14 -44.17 21.26 -10.59
N ALA A 15 -44.16 20.02 -10.11
CA ALA A 15 -43.22 19.58 -9.10
C ALA A 15 -41.81 19.67 -9.72
N VAL A 16 -41.19 20.83 -9.61
CA VAL A 16 -39.77 20.98 -9.81
C VAL A 16 -39.11 20.21 -8.65
N SER A 17 -38.99 18.91 -8.85
CA SER A 17 -38.05 18.10 -8.06
C SER A 17 -36.69 18.72 -8.30
N GLY A 18 -36.28 19.64 -7.43
CA GLY A 18 -34.93 20.11 -7.37
C GLY A 18 -34.04 18.88 -7.22
N LEU A 19 -33.42 18.48 -8.33
CA LEU A 19 -32.26 17.59 -8.31
C LEU A 19 -31.21 18.34 -7.49
N THR A 20 -31.27 18.22 -6.16
CA THR A 20 -30.12 18.51 -5.33
C THR A 20 -29.05 17.60 -5.85
N GLN A 21 -28.17 18.14 -6.69
CA GLN A 21 -27.00 17.44 -7.18
C GLN A 21 -26.25 17.00 -5.93
N ALA A 22 -26.40 15.71 -5.60
CA ALA A 22 -25.82 15.17 -4.39
C ALA A 22 -24.32 15.39 -4.51
N GLN A 23 -23.77 16.25 -3.64
CA GLN A 23 -22.37 16.63 -3.69
C GLN A 23 -21.50 15.35 -3.71
N ASP A 24 -20.62 15.25 -4.72
CA ASP A 24 -19.71 14.14 -4.88
C ASP A 24 -18.81 13.95 -3.66
N ILE A 25 -18.40 12.72 -3.44
CA ILE A 25 -17.39 12.40 -2.43
C ILE A 25 -16.02 12.75 -3.00
N LYS A 26 -15.42 13.84 -2.51
CA LYS A 26 -14.14 14.33 -2.99
C LYS A 26 -12.98 13.54 -2.40
N ILE A 27 -12.10 13.01 -3.22
CA ILE A 27 -10.89 12.27 -2.84
C ILE A 27 -9.65 12.98 -3.39
N ALA A 28 -8.59 13.06 -2.58
CA ALA A 28 -7.27 13.44 -3.06
C ALA A 28 -6.37 12.21 -3.14
N ASN A 29 -5.83 11.94 -4.34
CA ASN A 29 -4.83 10.90 -4.57
C ASN A 29 -3.46 11.59 -4.64
N ILE A 30 -2.68 11.53 -3.55
CA ILE A 30 -1.40 12.24 -3.38
C ILE A 30 -0.31 11.19 -3.36
N VAL A 31 0.44 11.06 -4.46
CA VAL A 31 1.34 9.93 -4.69
C VAL A 31 2.63 10.34 -5.39
N GLU A 32 3.62 9.48 -5.35
CA GLU A 32 4.90 9.64 -6.00
C GLU A 32 4.76 9.32 -7.51
N LEU A 33 4.60 10.32 -8.40
CA LEU A 33 4.50 10.12 -9.85
C LEU A 33 5.80 10.48 -10.58
N SER A 34 6.75 11.09 -9.88
CA SER A 34 8.11 11.35 -10.37
C SER A 34 9.14 11.10 -9.27
N GLY A 35 10.42 11.01 -9.65
CA GLY A 35 11.51 10.65 -8.74
C GLY A 35 11.59 9.13 -8.45
N PRO A 36 12.35 8.73 -7.41
CA PRO A 36 12.59 7.33 -7.08
C PRO A 36 11.34 6.50 -6.74
N GLY A 37 10.25 7.14 -6.34
CA GLY A 37 9.00 6.48 -5.95
C GLY A 37 8.00 6.27 -7.09
N THR A 38 8.35 6.64 -8.32
CA THR A 38 7.41 6.65 -9.47
C THR A 38 6.70 5.32 -9.68
N THR A 39 7.41 4.21 -9.59
CA THR A 39 6.80 2.87 -9.75
C THR A 39 5.74 2.61 -8.69
N ALA A 40 6.09 2.75 -7.43
CA ALA A 40 5.17 2.47 -6.32
C ALA A 40 3.95 3.40 -6.34
N GLY A 41 4.17 4.70 -6.53
CA GLY A 41 3.10 5.71 -6.57
C GLY A 41 2.17 5.52 -7.77
N THR A 42 2.70 5.24 -8.96
CA THR A 42 1.89 4.99 -10.16
C THR A 42 1.00 3.76 -10.01
N LEU A 43 1.55 2.65 -9.50
CA LEU A 43 0.78 1.42 -9.29
C LEU A 43 -0.31 1.61 -8.23
N PHE A 44 0.00 2.29 -7.12
CA PHE A 44 -0.97 2.63 -6.08
C PHE A 44 -2.11 3.51 -6.64
N LYS A 45 -1.76 4.58 -7.35
CA LYS A 45 -2.72 5.47 -8.03
C LYS A 45 -3.66 4.69 -8.93
N ASN A 46 -3.12 3.85 -9.80
CA ASN A 46 -3.90 3.05 -10.73
C ASN A 46 -4.89 2.14 -9.99
N GLY A 47 -4.48 1.53 -8.88
CA GLY A 47 -5.38 0.73 -8.04
C GLY A 47 -6.54 1.55 -7.47
N VAL A 48 -6.26 2.75 -6.96
CA VAL A 48 -7.30 3.69 -6.45
C VAL A 48 -8.26 4.07 -7.56
N GLU A 49 -7.75 4.49 -8.71
CA GLU A 49 -8.57 4.95 -9.85
C GLU A 49 -9.45 3.83 -10.41
N MET A 50 -8.92 2.60 -10.51
CA MET A 50 -9.68 1.43 -10.94
C MET A 50 -10.84 1.15 -9.97
N ALA A 51 -10.60 1.19 -8.66
CA ALA A 51 -11.65 1.02 -7.68
C ALA A 51 -12.71 2.13 -7.75
N ILE A 52 -12.30 3.40 -7.90
CA ILE A 52 -13.23 4.54 -8.07
C ILE A 52 -14.11 4.33 -9.32
N LYS A 53 -13.53 3.93 -10.44
CA LYS A 53 -14.25 3.65 -11.68
C LYS A 53 -15.32 2.57 -11.48
N GLU A 54 -14.97 1.44 -10.84
CA GLU A 54 -15.90 0.34 -10.56
C GLU A 54 -17.01 0.77 -9.59
N ILE A 55 -16.67 1.46 -8.50
CA ILE A 55 -17.61 1.95 -7.50
C ILE A 55 -18.59 2.95 -8.16
N ASN A 56 -18.08 3.88 -8.96
CA ASN A 56 -18.91 4.84 -9.67
C ASN A 56 -19.83 4.17 -10.70
N ALA A 57 -19.34 3.15 -11.41
CA ALA A 57 -20.17 2.38 -12.35
C ALA A 57 -21.30 1.63 -11.64
N SER A 58 -21.08 1.16 -10.40
CA SER A 58 -22.10 0.47 -9.60
C SER A 58 -23.03 1.39 -8.77
N GLY A 59 -23.02 2.70 -9.02
CA GLY A 59 -23.94 3.65 -8.36
C GLY A 59 -23.29 4.56 -7.32
N GLY A 60 -21.98 4.42 -7.08
CA GLY A 60 -21.25 5.23 -6.10
C GLY A 60 -21.37 4.68 -4.67
N ILE A 61 -21.20 5.54 -3.69
CA ILE A 61 -21.34 5.22 -2.26
C ILE A 61 -22.53 6.01 -1.70
N LEU A 62 -23.51 5.33 -1.13
CA LEU A 62 -24.78 5.94 -0.68
C LEU A 62 -25.45 6.80 -1.78
N GLY A 63 -25.37 6.35 -3.04
CA GLY A 63 -25.93 7.07 -4.20
C GLY A 63 -25.12 8.29 -4.66
N LYS A 64 -23.95 8.56 -4.07
CA LYS A 64 -23.05 9.66 -4.44
C LYS A 64 -21.87 9.15 -5.25
N LYS A 65 -21.53 9.86 -6.31
CA LYS A 65 -20.32 9.56 -7.09
C LYS A 65 -19.06 10.04 -6.35
N ILE A 66 -17.95 9.44 -6.70
CA ILE A 66 -16.62 9.84 -6.23
C ILE A 66 -15.99 10.71 -7.31
N SER A 67 -15.57 11.91 -6.92
CA SER A 67 -14.68 12.76 -7.71
C SER A 67 -13.30 12.77 -7.05
N TYR A 68 -12.23 12.88 -7.84
CA TYR A 68 -10.88 12.85 -7.29
C TYR A 68 -9.91 13.76 -8.04
N THR A 69 -8.88 14.17 -7.35
CA THR A 69 -7.68 14.81 -7.92
C THR A 69 -6.49 13.88 -7.75
N THR A 70 -5.51 13.99 -8.64
CA THR A 70 -4.24 13.28 -8.54
C THR A 70 -3.10 14.30 -8.55
N GLU A 71 -2.23 14.24 -7.54
CA GLU A 71 -1.14 15.19 -7.32
C GLU A 71 0.18 14.43 -7.12
N ASP A 72 1.26 14.94 -7.75
CA ASP A 72 2.59 14.33 -7.68
C ASP A 72 3.39 14.89 -6.49
N THR A 73 3.79 14.02 -5.58
CA THR A 73 4.68 14.39 -4.46
C THR A 73 6.14 14.60 -4.90
N GLN A 74 6.50 14.22 -6.12
CA GLN A 74 7.87 14.25 -6.65
C GLN A 74 8.86 13.42 -5.80
N THR A 75 8.34 12.43 -5.05
CA THR A 75 9.07 11.68 -4.02
C THR A 75 9.74 12.62 -2.97
N ASN A 76 9.16 13.80 -2.77
CA ASN A 76 9.66 14.84 -1.86
C ASN A 76 8.71 15.00 -0.66
N PRO A 77 9.17 14.73 0.57
CA PRO A 77 8.35 14.83 1.77
C PRO A 77 7.75 16.23 1.99
N GLY A 78 8.49 17.30 1.68
CA GLY A 78 7.98 18.67 1.80
C GLY A 78 6.84 18.98 0.85
N VAL A 79 6.94 18.52 -0.41
CA VAL A 79 5.87 18.63 -1.40
C VAL A 79 4.65 17.83 -0.96
N ALA A 80 4.84 16.59 -0.50
CA ALA A 80 3.77 15.75 0.02
C ALA A 80 2.99 16.43 1.17
N LYS A 81 3.70 17.08 2.10
CA LYS A 81 3.07 17.87 3.18
C LYS A 81 2.21 18.99 2.64
N GLY A 82 2.75 19.81 1.72
CA GLY A 82 2.01 20.94 1.13
C GLY A 82 0.77 20.49 0.36
N LEU A 83 0.87 19.40 -0.40
CA LEU A 83 -0.28 18.82 -1.11
C LEU A 83 -1.34 18.28 -0.17
N THR A 84 -0.94 17.61 0.92
CA THR A 84 -1.86 17.12 1.95
C THR A 84 -2.57 18.27 2.65
N GLN A 85 -1.85 19.34 2.99
CA GLN A 85 -2.44 20.56 3.53
C GLN A 85 -3.48 21.15 2.58
N LYS A 86 -3.14 21.33 1.29
CA LYS A 86 -4.05 21.81 0.25
C LYS A 86 -5.31 20.95 0.14
N ALA A 87 -5.17 19.62 0.18
CA ALA A 87 -6.30 18.70 0.11
C ALA A 87 -7.24 18.87 1.32
N VAL A 88 -6.68 18.96 2.52
CA VAL A 88 -7.46 19.22 3.75
C VAL A 88 -8.18 20.56 3.69
N ASP A 89 -7.50 21.63 3.24
CA ASP A 89 -8.08 22.96 3.13
C ASP A 89 -9.18 23.04 2.05
N ASN A 90 -9.13 22.16 1.03
CA ASN A 90 -10.18 21.98 0.01
C ASN A 90 -11.32 21.03 0.45
N ASP A 91 -11.37 20.66 1.72
CA ASP A 91 -12.42 19.84 2.33
C ASP A 91 -12.62 18.49 1.63
N VAL A 92 -11.54 17.79 1.25
CA VAL A 92 -11.66 16.43 0.72
C VAL A 92 -12.16 15.48 1.81
N PHE A 93 -12.94 14.48 1.40
CA PHE A 93 -13.47 13.49 2.32
C PHE A 93 -12.40 12.51 2.81
N ALA A 94 -11.51 12.08 1.92
CA ALA A 94 -10.38 11.21 2.25
C ALA A 94 -9.18 11.46 1.33
N ILE A 95 -7.99 11.04 1.79
CA ILE A 95 -6.72 11.13 1.08
C ILE A 95 -6.21 9.71 0.85
N PHE A 96 -5.69 9.44 -0.35
CA PHE A 96 -5.01 8.21 -0.73
C PHE A 96 -3.54 8.50 -1.03
N GLY A 97 -2.64 7.78 -0.37
CA GLY A 97 -1.21 8.08 -0.38
C GLY A 97 -0.80 9.03 0.75
N PRO A 98 0.47 9.46 0.81
CA PRO A 98 1.59 8.98 0.00
C PRO A 98 1.89 7.48 0.18
N VAL A 99 2.77 6.93 -0.69
CA VAL A 99 3.25 5.55 -0.57
C VAL A 99 4.56 5.49 0.21
N TYR A 100 5.44 6.45 0.04
CA TYR A 100 6.74 6.48 0.73
C TYR A 100 6.62 6.92 2.19
N SER A 101 7.20 6.13 3.09
CA SER A 101 7.09 6.34 4.54
C SER A 101 7.55 7.73 4.98
N GLY A 102 8.65 8.26 4.43
CA GLY A 102 9.14 9.61 4.74
C GLY A 102 8.12 10.70 4.39
N SER A 103 7.46 10.59 3.24
CA SER A 103 6.38 11.50 2.82
C SER A 103 5.18 11.43 3.77
N ILE A 104 4.80 10.23 4.19
CA ILE A 104 3.68 10.02 5.14
C ILE A 104 4.01 10.64 6.49
N MET A 105 5.20 10.39 7.02
CA MET A 105 5.63 10.84 8.34
C MET A 105 5.54 12.36 8.52
N VAL A 106 5.82 13.14 7.47
CA VAL A 106 5.76 14.60 7.53
C VAL A 106 4.38 15.17 7.15
N SER A 107 3.58 14.44 6.38
CA SER A 107 2.27 14.92 5.89
C SER A 107 1.09 14.53 6.77
N MET A 108 1.18 13.43 7.51
CA MET A 108 0.03 12.87 8.26
C MET A 108 -0.49 13.75 9.40
N ALA A 109 0.28 14.72 9.87
CA ALA A 109 -0.18 15.71 10.84
C ALA A 109 -1.32 16.57 10.25
N GLU A 110 -1.29 16.84 8.94
CA GLU A 110 -2.34 17.59 8.24
C GLU A 110 -3.64 16.78 8.18
N SER A 111 -3.57 15.47 7.96
CA SER A 111 -4.75 14.57 8.02
C SER A 111 -5.41 14.61 9.39
N LYS A 112 -4.60 14.66 10.48
CA LYS A 112 -5.11 14.81 11.85
C LYS A 112 -5.76 16.18 12.06
N ARG A 113 -5.13 17.26 11.58
CA ARG A 113 -5.66 18.62 11.67
C ARG A 113 -7.03 18.73 11.00
N GLY A 114 -7.18 18.14 9.80
CA GLY A 114 -8.42 18.18 9.03
C GLY A 114 -9.42 17.09 9.38
N GLU A 115 -9.15 16.24 10.38
CA GLU A 115 -9.97 15.05 10.69
C GLU A 115 -10.28 14.22 9.43
N THR A 116 -9.31 14.10 8.51
CA THR A 116 -9.47 13.52 7.17
C THR A 116 -8.89 12.12 7.13
N PRO A 117 -9.69 11.06 6.87
CA PRO A 117 -9.19 9.70 6.68
C PRO A 117 -8.11 9.66 5.60
N ASN A 118 -6.96 9.07 5.91
CA ASN A 118 -5.82 8.99 5.01
C ASN A 118 -5.33 7.53 4.89
N PHE A 119 -5.48 6.96 3.70
CA PHE A 119 -5.09 5.60 3.36
C PHE A 119 -3.71 5.60 2.73
N THR A 120 -2.71 5.06 3.41
CA THR A 120 -1.30 5.12 3.01
C THR A 120 -0.76 3.77 2.60
N GLY A 121 0.26 3.78 1.71
CA GLY A 121 0.95 2.57 1.26
C GLY A 121 2.27 2.27 1.99
N GLY A 122 2.75 3.15 2.88
CA GLY A 122 4.07 3.04 3.50
C GLY A 122 4.15 1.98 4.60
N GLU A 123 5.31 1.39 4.78
CA GLU A 123 5.51 0.21 5.64
C GLU A 123 6.28 0.49 6.93
N ALA A 124 6.95 1.66 7.08
CA ALA A 124 7.69 1.96 8.29
C ALA A 124 6.79 1.87 9.54
N ALA A 125 7.26 1.17 10.58
CA ALA A 125 6.52 0.98 11.82
C ALA A 125 6.09 2.31 12.46
N ALA A 126 6.91 3.36 12.30
CA ALA A 126 6.68 4.69 12.85
C ALA A 126 5.42 5.37 12.31
N VAL A 127 4.93 5.02 11.12
CA VAL A 127 3.73 5.63 10.50
C VAL A 127 2.49 5.51 11.41
N THR A 128 2.23 4.32 11.93
CA THR A 128 1.08 4.05 12.81
C THR A 128 1.42 4.11 14.29
N ALA A 129 2.71 3.95 14.66
CA ALA A 129 3.15 4.04 16.05
C ALA A 129 2.85 5.41 16.71
N GLN A 130 2.71 6.48 15.91
CA GLN A 130 2.35 7.82 16.40
C GLN A 130 0.88 7.96 16.81
N GLY A 131 0.04 6.95 16.52
CA GLY A 131 -1.36 6.94 16.97
C GLY A 131 -2.25 8.02 16.34
N ASN A 132 -1.97 8.42 15.09
CA ASN A 132 -2.84 9.33 14.36
C ASN A 132 -4.18 8.64 14.05
N PRO A 133 -5.33 9.13 14.57
CA PRO A 133 -6.62 8.43 14.42
C PRO A 133 -7.17 8.43 13.00
N TYR A 134 -6.60 9.18 12.08
CA TYR A 134 -7.06 9.29 10.69
C TYR A 134 -6.15 8.60 9.69
N VAL A 135 -5.05 7.99 10.11
CA VAL A 135 -4.13 7.27 9.23
C VAL A 135 -4.43 5.77 9.27
N PHE A 136 -4.62 5.19 8.09
CA PHE A 136 -4.87 3.78 7.87
C PHE A 136 -3.86 3.23 6.87
N ARG A 137 -3.16 2.19 7.27
CA ARG A 137 -2.20 1.52 6.41
C ARG A 137 -2.89 0.41 5.62
N THR A 138 -2.80 0.45 4.30
CA THR A 138 -3.28 -0.63 3.43
C THR A 138 -2.16 -1.58 3.00
N ALA A 139 -0.94 -1.33 3.50
CA ALA A 139 0.24 -2.19 3.42
C ALA A 139 0.40 -3.03 4.69
N PHE A 140 1.24 -4.07 4.63
CA PHE A 140 1.78 -4.67 5.86
C PHE A 140 2.80 -3.72 6.47
N GLY A 141 2.54 -3.28 7.71
CA GLY A 141 3.53 -2.52 8.46
C GLY A 141 4.68 -3.44 8.93
N GLN A 142 5.86 -2.86 9.09
CA GLN A 142 7.03 -3.57 9.63
C GLN A 142 6.73 -4.21 10.99
N SER A 143 5.83 -3.61 11.79
CA SER A 143 5.34 -4.16 13.06
C SER A 143 4.64 -5.52 12.91
N ILE A 144 4.06 -5.81 11.76
CA ILE A 144 3.30 -7.04 11.47
C ILE A 144 4.11 -8.00 10.58
N SER A 145 4.80 -7.49 9.58
CA SER A 145 5.55 -8.32 8.62
C SER A 145 6.87 -8.84 9.19
N PHE A 146 7.63 -8.00 9.87
CA PHE A 146 8.98 -8.33 10.33
C PHE A 146 9.05 -9.41 11.41
N PRO A 147 8.11 -9.57 12.36
CA PRO A 147 8.10 -10.72 13.24
C PRO A 147 8.00 -12.06 12.49
N LYS A 148 7.20 -12.12 11.40
CA LYS A 148 7.09 -13.31 10.54
C LYS A 148 8.38 -13.53 9.74
N LEU A 149 8.93 -12.46 9.17
CA LEU A 149 10.17 -12.47 8.42
C LEU A 149 11.38 -12.88 9.28
N ALA A 150 11.53 -12.28 10.47
CA ALA A 150 12.62 -12.62 11.40
C ALA A 150 12.58 -14.08 11.82
N LYS A 151 11.38 -14.63 12.09
CA LYS A 151 11.20 -16.05 12.36
C LYS A 151 11.67 -16.92 11.19
N PHE A 152 11.31 -16.54 9.95
CA PHE A 152 11.75 -17.23 8.74
C PHE A 152 13.27 -17.15 8.58
N ILE A 153 13.88 -15.96 8.69
CA ILE A 153 15.34 -15.77 8.60
C ILE A 153 16.05 -16.65 9.62
N ASN A 154 15.59 -16.67 10.87
CA ASN A 154 16.19 -17.45 11.96
C ASN A 154 16.18 -18.97 11.70
N THR A 155 15.29 -19.46 10.84
CA THR A 155 15.29 -20.86 10.38
C THR A 155 16.28 -21.14 9.24
N LYS A 156 16.78 -20.09 8.56
CA LYS A 156 17.58 -20.20 7.33
C LYS A 156 19.03 -19.78 7.46
N ALA A 157 19.33 -18.88 8.38
CA ALA A 157 20.67 -18.28 8.48
C ALA A 157 21.07 -18.06 9.93
N LYS A 158 22.34 -18.32 10.24
CA LYS A 158 22.97 -17.97 11.53
C LYS A 158 23.63 -16.60 11.49
N THR A 159 24.05 -16.18 10.29
CA THR A 159 24.69 -14.88 10.07
C THR A 159 24.02 -14.16 8.90
N LEU A 160 23.78 -12.85 9.07
CA LEU A 160 23.03 -12.03 8.14
C LEU A 160 23.78 -10.74 7.82
N ALA A 161 24.01 -10.44 6.56
CA ALA A 161 24.35 -9.10 6.11
C ALA A 161 23.06 -8.35 5.75
N VAL A 162 22.96 -7.09 6.14
CA VAL A 162 21.78 -6.25 5.85
C VAL A 162 22.18 -5.16 4.86
N VAL A 163 21.54 -5.10 3.71
CA VAL A 163 21.64 -4.02 2.71
C VAL A 163 20.32 -3.30 2.65
N TYR A 164 20.30 -2.02 2.98
CA TYR A 164 19.05 -1.26 3.08
C TYR A 164 19.17 0.16 2.53
N VAL A 165 18.07 0.72 2.06
CA VAL A 165 18.02 2.12 1.62
C VAL A 165 18.02 3.09 2.81
N ASN A 166 18.80 4.15 2.70
CA ASN A 166 18.97 5.17 3.74
C ASN A 166 17.81 6.18 3.76
N ASN A 167 16.61 5.72 4.08
CA ASN A 167 15.42 6.54 4.30
C ASN A 167 14.60 5.95 5.46
N ASP A 168 13.44 6.56 5.81
CA ASP A 168 12.62 6.10 6.93
C ASP A 168 12.12 4.66 6.77
N PHE A 169 11.83 4.23 5.53
CA PHE A 169 11.44 2.85 5.23
C PHE A 169 12.58 1.88 5.50
N GLY A 170 13.75 2.10 4.88
CA GLY A 170 14.90 1.19 4.98
C GLY A 170 15.49 1.14 6.39
N LYS A 171 15.69 2.31 7.02
CA LYS A 171 16.17 2.42 8.41
C LYS A 171 15.21 1.75 9.39
N GLY A 172 13.92 2.04 9.28
CA GLY A 172 12.91 1.47 10.15
C GLY A 172 12.86 -0.06 10.06
N GLY A 173 12.99 -0.61 8.85
CA GLY A 173 13.09 -2.05 8.63
C GLY A 173 14.36 -2.66 9.23
N ARG A 174 15.52 -2.05 8.97
CA ARG A 174 16.79 -2.48 9.53
C ARG A 174 16.75 -2.49 11.07
N ASP A 175 16.25 -1.43 11.69
CA ASP A 175 16.17 -1.32 13.15
C ASP A 175 15.20 -2.34 13.74
N THR A 176 14.04 -2.52 13.11
CA THR A 176 13.03 -3.51 13.52
C THR A 176 13.59 -4.92 13.42
N LEU A 177 14.27 -5.27 12.31
CA LEU A 177 14.88 -6.59 12.13
C LEU A 177 15.97 -6.83 13.17
N THR A 178 16.85 -5.86 13.40
CA THR A 178 17.92 -5.94 14.39
C THR A 178 17.34 -6.29 15.76
N LYS A 179 16.33 -5.53 16.22
CA LYS A 179 15.67 -5.76 17.50
C LYS A 179 15.02 -7.15 17.60
N LEU A 180 14.39 -7.62 16.53
CA LEU A 180 13.71 -8.92 16.51
C LEU A 180 14.69 -10.10 16.49
N LEU A 181 15.92 -9.90 16.03
CA LEU A 181 16.98 -10.93 16.03
C LEU A 181 17.81 -10.92 17.32
N GLU A 182 17.68 -9.92 18.19
CA GLU A 182 18.32 -9.92 19.50
C GLU A 182 17.94 -11.17 20.31
N GLY A 183 18.93 -11.85 20.87
CA GLY A 183 18.71 -13.07 21.66
C GLY A 183 18.36 -14.33 20.84
N THR A 184 18.25 -14.22 19.50
CA THR A 184 18.05 -15.39 18.61
C THR A 184 19.38 -16.01 18.17
N SER A 185 19.32 -17.10 17.39
CA SER A 185 20.52 -17.75 16.83
C SER A 185 21.10 -16.99 15.63
N THR A 186 20.38 -16.05 15.03
CA THR A 186 20.86 -15.27 13.88
C THR A 186 21.51 -13.98 14.33
N LYS A 187 22.71 -13.71 13.83
CA LYS A 187 23.46 -12.47 14.12
C LYS A 187 23.64 -11.63 12.86
N ILE A 188 23.43 -10.32 12.97
CA ILE A 188 23.77 -9.37 11.91
C ILE A 188 25.28 -9.14 11.96
N VAL A 189 25.99 -9.48 10.88
CA VAL A 189 27.44 -9.35 10.74
C VAL A 189 27.88 -8.20 9.86
N ALA A 190 26.96 -7.60 9.12
CA ALA A 190 27.20 -6.36 8.36
C ALA A 190 25.92 -5.54 8.22
N ASP A 191 26.09 -4.24 8.27
CA ASP A 191 25.05 -3.21 8.16
C ASP A 191 25.50 -2.25 7.04
N ILE A 192 24.83 -2.29 5.89
CA ILE A 192 25.25 -1.64 4.64
C ILE A 192 24.11 -0.75 4.15
N SER A 193 24.25 0.55 4.34
CA SER A 193 23.29 1.52 3.82
C SER A 193 23.60 1.88 2.37
N THR A 194 22.56 2.14 1.59
CA THR A 194 22.60 2.64 0.21
C THR A 194 21.74 3.90 0.10
N ASP A 195 22.07 4.79 -0.82
CA ASP A 195 21.30 6.02 -0.98
C ASP A 195 19.99 5.78 -1.72
N ALA A 196 18.97 6.58 -1.41
CA ALA A 196 17.71 6.54 -2.16
C ALA A 196 17.95 6.96 -3.62
N GLY A 197 17.48 6.15 -4.56
CA GLY A 197 17.73 6.33 -5.99
C GLY A 197 19.12 5.87 -6.46
N GLN A 198 19.91 5.20 -5.61
CA GLN A 198 21.25 4.71 -5.97
C GLN A 198 21.23 3.87 -7.25
N VAL A 199 22.15 4.18 -8.15
CA VAL A 199 22.29 3.49 -9.45
C VAL A 199 23.33 2.40 -9.40
N ASP A 200 24.49 2.67 -8.82
CA ASP A 200 25.63 1.75 -8.71
C ASP A 200 25.65 1.05 -7.36
N PHE A 201 25.44 -0.26 -7.37
CA PHE A 201 25.47 -1.12 -6.18
C PHE A 201 26.77 -1.88 -6.00
N SER A 202 27.77 -1.65 -6.86
CA SER A 202 29.01 -2.43 -6.87
C SER A 202 29.73 -2.47 -5.52
N ALA A 203 29.88 -1.33 -4.87
CA ALA A 203 30.53 -1.23 -3.57
C ALA A 203 29.70 -1.88 -2.43
N ALA A 204 28.38 -1.67 -2.40
CA ALA A 204 27.50 -2.26 -1.40
C ALA A 204 27.48 -3.80 -1.52
N VAL A 205 27.37 -4.30 -2.74
CA VAL A 205 27.38 -5.73 -3.02
C VAL A 205 28.75 -6.35 -2.69
N LEU A 206 29.86 -5.69 -3.01
CA LEU A 206 31.20 -6.17 -2.65
C LEU A 206 31.35 -6.28 -1.13
N LYS A 207 30.92 -5.27 -0.36
CA LYS A 207 30.93 -5.32 1.10
C LYS A 207 30.12 -6.53 1.62
N ALA A 208 28.90 -6.74 1.13
CA ALA A 208 28.07 -7.87 1.53
C ALA A 208 28.69 -9.22 1.14
N LYS A 209 29.30 -9.32 -0.04
CA LYS A 209 29.98 -10.52 -0.53
C LYS A 209 31.15 -10.93 0.37
N GLN A 210 31.93 -9.97 0.85
CA GLN A 210 33.13 -10.19 1.67
C GLN A 210 32.82 -10.60 3.11
N THR A 211 31.58 -10.55 3.55
CA THR A 211 31.18 -10.99 4.90
C THR A 211 31.09 -12.52 4.99
N ASP A 212 31.10 -13.06 6.23
CA ASP A 212 30.81 -14.46 6.51
C ASP A 212 29.30 -14.72 6.68
N ALA A 213 28.45 -13.87 6.10
CA ALA A 213 27.00 -14.02 6.19
C ALA A 213 26.51 -15.24 5.40
N ASP A 214 25.64 -16.05 6.01
CA ASP A 214 24.93 -17.14 5.33
C ASP A 214 23.89 -16.60 4.33
N ALA A 215 23.27 -15.47 4.67
CA ALA A 215 22.27 -14.81 3.86
C ALA A 215 22.46 -13.29 3.83
N ILE A 216 21.91 -12.66 2.82
CA ILE A 216 21.89 -11.20 2.67
C ILE A 216 20.43 -10.76 2.66
N PHE A 217 20.05 -9.93 3.62
CA PHE A 217 18.75 -9.27 3.64
C PHE A 217 18.83 -7.99 2.81
N VAL A 218 18.00 -7.90 1.77
CA VAL A 218 17.95 -6.75 0.85
C VAL A 218 16.63 -6.02 1.07
N TYR A 219 16.70 -4.77 1.53
CA TYR A 219 15.55 -3.96 1.88
C TYR A 219 15.68 -2.55 1.30
N THR A 220 15.41 -2.45 0.03
CA THR A 220 15.51 -1.23 -0.80
C THR A 220 14.22 -1.05 -1.58
N ASN A 221 14.05 0.11 -2.24
CA ASN A 221 12.89 0.33 -3.09
C ASN A 221 12.97 -0.49 -4.40
N GLU A 222 11.97 -0.42 -5.26
CA GLU A 222 11.79 -1.33 -6.40
C GLU A 222 12.97 -1.32 -7.37
N GLU A 223 13.32 -0.16 -7.94
CA GLU A 223 14.40 -0.04 -8.92
C GLU A 223 15.77 -0.36 -8.31
N GLU A 224 15.99 0.02 -7.06
CA GLU A 224 17.19 -0.26 -6.30
C GLU A 224 17.35 -1.75 -6.04
N SER A 225 16.26 -2.44 -5.65
CA SER A 225 16.23 -3.88 -5.45
C SER A 225 16.60 -4.63 -6.73
N ALA A 226 16.06 -4.21 -7.88
CA ALA A 226 16.40 -4.80 -9.15
C ALA A 226 17.88 -4.60 -9.53
N ARG A 227 18.42 -3.39 -9.28
CA ARG A 227 19.84 -3.10 -9.50
C ARG A 227 20.74 -3.92 -8.57
N ALA A 228 20.38 -4.03 -7.30
CA ALA A 228 21.09 -4.84 -6.33
C ALA A 228 21.11 -6.32 -6.74
N LEU A 229 19.97 -6.90 -7.12
CA LEU A 229 19.89 -8.29 -7.59
C LEU A 229 20.79 -8.55 -8.78
N ARG A 230 20.78 -7.68 -9.80
CA ARG A 230 21.67 -7.79 -10.96
C ARG A 230 23.14 -7.74 -10.55
N GLU A 231 23.50 -6.81 -9.68
CA GLU A 231 24.89 -6.66 -9.24
C GLU A 231 25.34 -7.84 -8.36
N PHE A 232 24.48 -8.40 -7.50
CA PHE A 232 24.79 -9.63 -6.75
C PHE A 232 25.12 -10.78 -7.70
N ARG A 233 24.34 -10.99 -8.76
CA ARG A 233 24.61 -12.08 -9.74
C ARG A 233 25.86 -11.80 -10.57
N LYS A 234 26.04 -10.56 -11.04
CA LYS A 234 27.25 -10.13 -11.78
C LYS A 234 28.53 -10.37 -10.98
N GLN A 235 28.52 -10.10 -9.68
CA GLN A 235 29.67 -10.38 -8.80
C GLN A 235 29.78 -11.85 -8.36
N GLY A 236 28.90 -12.74 -8.83
CA GLY A 236 28.91 -14.17 -8.53
C GLY A 236 28.53 -14.49 -7.07
N VAL A 237 27.74 -13.66 -6.43
CA VAL A 237 27.24 -13.93 -5.06
C VAL A 237 26.24 -15.08 -5.10
N LYS A 238 26.58 -16.16 -4.36
CA LYS A 238 25.76 -17.39 -4.24
C LYS A 238 24.98 -17.46 -2.92
N LYS A 239 25.20 -16.51 -2.02
CA LYS A 239 24.49 -16.42 -0.74
C LYS A 239 22.98 -16.26 -0.98
N MET A 240 22.19 -16.76 -0.04
CA MET A 240 20.73 -16.59 -0.06
C MET A 240 20.38 -15.11 -0.01
N LEU A 241 19.54 -14.64 -0.93
CA LEU A 241 19.01 -13.28 -0.92
C LEU A 241 17.59 -13.32 -0.37
N ILE A 242 17.38 -12.64 0.74
CA ILE A 242 16.11 -12.58 1.45
C ILE A 242 15.65 -11.13 1.52
N GLY A 243 14.36 -10.90 1.38
CA GLY A 243 13.77 -9.57 1.50
C GLY A 243 12.35 -9.60 2.05
N GLU A 244 11.69 -8.51 1.83
CA GLU A 244 10.27 -8.29 2.08
C GLU A 244 9.57 -8.04 0.74
N THR A 245 8.29 -7.76 0.74
CA THR A 245 7.39 -7.66 -0.43
C THR A 245 8.03 -7.03 -1.67
N THR A 246 8.80 -5.97 -1.50
CA THR A 246 9.43 -5.24 -2.62
C THR A 246 10.41 -6.11 -3.39
N LEU A 247 11.23 -6.94 -2.71
CA LEU A 247 12.32 -7.69 -3.35
C LEU A 247 11.82 -8.69 -4.42
N THR A 248 10.64 -9.25 -4.23
CA THR A 248 10.02 -10.22 -5.15
C THR A 248 8.78 -9.66 -5.85
N GLY A 249 8.62 -8.32 -5.84
CA GLY A 249 7.58 -7.64 -6.57
C GLY A 249 7.72 -7.81 -8.08
N GLN A 250 6.59 -7.87 -8.81
CA GLN A 250 6.58 -8.12 -10.26
C GLN A 250 7.49 -7.17 -11.02
N LYS A 251 7.45 -5.86 -10.68
CA LYS A 251 8.31 -4.86 -11.33
C LYS A 251 9.80 -5.10 -11.10
N VAL A 252 10.17 -5.55 -9.90
CA VAL A 252 11.57 -5.90 -9.58
C VAL A 252 12.01 -7.10 -10.40
N ILE A 253 11.16 -8.12 -10.52
CA ILE A 253 11.44 -9.31 -11.33
C ILE A 253 11.61 -8.94 -12.81
N GLU A 254 10.73 -8.10 -13.35
CA GLU A 254 10.85 -7.62 -14.74
C GLU A 254 12.19 -6.89 -14.98
N LEU A 255 12.54 -5.97 -14.08
CA LEU A 255 13.76 -5.18 -14.19
C LEU A 255 15.05 -5.98 -13.94
N ALA A 256 15.01 -6.94 -13.04
CA ALA A 256 16.16 -7.78 -12.69
C ALA A 256 16.37 -8.94 -13.66
N GLY A 257 15.28 -9.39 -14.33
CA GLY A 257 15.31 -10.56 -15.21
C GLY A 257 15.73 -11.82 -14.45
N GLU A 258 16.57 -12.65 -15.05
CA GLU A 258 17.08 -13.89 -14.44
C GLU A 258 17.82 -13.67 -13.11
N ALA A 259 18.32 -12.46 -12.86
CA ALA A 259 18.99 -12.15 -11.61
C ALA A 259 18.07 -12.23 -10.38
N ALA A 260 16.77 -12.14 -10.57
CA ALA A 260 15.77 -12.29 -9.51
C ALA A 260 15.60 -13.76 -9.06
N ASN A 261 15.93 -14.75 -9.90
CA ASN A 261 15.75 -16.16 -9.57
C ASN A 261 16.46 -16.56 -8.27
N GLY A 262 15.74 -17.25 -7.39
CA GLY A 262 16.20 -17.66 -6.07
C GLY A 262 16.14 -16.58 -5.00
N ALA A 263 15.69 -15.36 -5.31
CA ALA A 263 15.38 -14.37 -4.29
C ALA A 263 14.12 -14.82 -3.51
N MET A 264 14.15 -14.66 -2.19
CA MET A 264 13.08 -15.08 -1.28
C MET A 264 12.57 -13.87 -0.51
N ALA A 265 11.27 -13.85 -0.23
CA ALA A 265 10.69 -12.77 0.57
C ALA A 265 9.50 -13.23 1.42
N HIS A 266 9.27 -12.52 2.52
CA HIS A 266 7.94 -12.43 3.12
C HIS A 266 7.12 -11.43 2.31
N VAL A 267 5.92 -11.82 1.90
CA VAL A 267 5.07 -11.01 1.05
C VAL A 267 3.67 -10.89 1.66
N GLY A 268 3.26 -9.67 1.92
CA GLY A 268 1.92 -9.39 2.43
C GLY A 268 0.84 -9.42 1.36
N LEU A 269 1.19 -9.05 0.14
CA LEU A 269 0.28 -8.93 -1.01
C LEU A 269 1.01 -9.35 -2.28
N THR A 270 0.41 -10.26 -3.04
CA THR A 270 0.91 -10.67 -4.36
C THR A 270 -0.25 -11.03 -5.28
N VAL A 271 -0.18 -10.60 -6.54
CA VAL A 271 -1.17 -10.93 -7.57
C VAL A 271 -1.23 -12.43 -7.89
N ASP A 272 -0.18 -13.18 -7.52
CA ASP A 272 -0.09 -14.61 -7.75
C ASP A 272 -0.90 -15.45 -6.75
N ALA A 273 -1.33 -14.86 -5.64
CA ALA A 273 -2.24 -15.51 -4.74
C ALA A 273 -3.64 -15.60 -5.38
N PRO A 274 -4.33 -16.76 -5.28
CA PRO A 274 -5.60 -17.00 -5.99
C PRO A 274 -6.65 -15.89 -5.80
N GLN A 275 -6.72 -15.31 -4.61
CA GLN A 275 -7.66 -14.24 -4.27
C GLN A 275 -7.39 -12.90 -4.97
N PHE A 276 -6.19 -12.71 -5.50
CA PHE A 276 -5.81 -11.48 -6.23
C PHE A 276 -5.78 -11.66 -7.75
N LYS A 277 -5.93 -12.88 -8.26
CA LYS A 277 -5.81 -13.19 -9.69
C LYS A 277 -6.76 -12.37 -10.56
N ALA A 278 -8.04 -12.32 -10.20
CA ALA A 278 -9.03 -11.54 -10.95
C ALA A 278 -8.73 -10.04 -10.96
N PHE A 279 -8.17 -9.50 -9.86
CA PHE A 279 -7.70 -8.11 -9.80
C PHE A 279 -6.52 -7.91 -10.78
N GLY A 280 -5.53 -8.78 -10.76
CA GLY A 280 -4.37 -8.69 -11.65
C GLY A 280 -4.76 -8.72 -13.12
N GLU A 281 -5.68 -9.59 -13.53
CA GLU A 281 -6.21 -9.69 -14.88
C GLU A 281 -6.92 -8.38 -15.32
N LYS A 282 -7.77 -7.83 -14.46
CA LYS A 282 -8.44 -6.55 -14.72
C LYS A 282 -7.44 -5.39 -14.83
N TYR A 283 -6.47 -5.34 -13.91
CA TYR A 283 -5.45 -4.30 -13.90
C TYR A 283 -4.63 -4.32 -15.19
N LYS A 284 -4.18 -5.52 -15.61
CA LYS A 284 -3.44 -5.70 -16.87
C LYS A 284 -4.27 -5.31 -18.09
N ALA A 285 -5.56 -5.64 -18.10
CA ALA A 285 -6.47 -5.25 -19.18
C ALA A 285 -6.62 -3.72 -19.30
N GLU A 286 -6.69 -3.01 -18.17
CA GLU A 286 -6.87 -1.55 -18.11
C GLU A 286 -5.57 -0.79 -18.43
N TYR A 287 -4.48 -1.13 -17.74
CA TYR A 287 -3.23 -0.34 -17.74
C TYR A 287 -2.13 -0.90 -18.64
N LYS A 288 -2.35 -2.06 -19.28
CA LYS A 288 -1.37 -2.75 -20.15
C LYS A 288 -0.03 -3.05 -19.45
N SER A 289 -0.06 -3.14 -18.14
CA SER A 289 1.07 -3.48 -17.27
C SER A 289 0.61 -4.39 -16.14
N GLU A 290 1.52 -5.15 -15.57
CA GLU A 290 1.22 -5.95 -14.38
C GLU A 290 1.06 -5.03 -13.16
N SER A 291 0.19 -5.42 -12.24
CA SER A 291 0.13 -4.82 -10.92
C SER A 291 1.05 -5.55 -9.95
N ASP A 292 1.38 -4.88 -8.87
CA ASP A 292 2.03 -5.47 -7.71
C ASP A 292 1.23 -5.18 -6.42
N HIS A 293 1.89 -5.35 -5.28
CA HIS A 293 1.33 -5.05 -3.97
C HIS A 293 0.85 -3.59 -3.84
N ASN A 294 1.48 -2.63 -4.52
CA ASN A 294 1.08 -1.21 -4.44
C ASN A 294 -0.28 -0.97 -5.11
N GLY A 295 -0.53 -1.58 -6.27
CA GLY A 295 -1.85 -1.52 -6.90
C GLY A 295 -2.94 -2.13 -6.03
N ILE A 296 -2.65 -3.28 -5.40
CA ILE A 296 -3.58 -3.94 -4.47
C ILE A 296 -3.86 -3.04 -3.24
N LYS A 297 -2.83 -2.35 -2.69
CA LYS A 297 -2.99 -1.42 -1.56
C LYS A 297 -3.99 -0.30 -1.88
N GLY A 298 -3.82 0.36 -3.03
CA GLY A 298 -4.71 1.45 -3.46
C GLY A 298 -6.15 0.98 -3.69
N TYR A 299 -6.30 -0.11 -4.42
CA TYR A 299 -7.61 -0.69 -4.74
C TYR A 299 -8.36 -1.13 -3.47
N THR A 300 -7.72 -1.91 -2.61
CA THR A 300 -8.30 -2.39 -1.35
C THR A 300 -8.68 -1.23 -0.42
N GLY A 301 -7.81 -0.21 -0.32
CA GLY A 301 -8.07 0.97 0.51
C GLY A 301 -9.36 1.69 0.12
N MET A 302 -9.63 1.82 -1.18
CA MET A 302 -10.85 2.44 -1.68
C MET A 302 -12.11 1.65 -1.30
N TYR A 303 -12.04 0.31 -1.38
CA TYR A 303 -13.16 -0.54 -0.96
C TYR A 303 -13.34 -0.60 0.57
N VAL A 304 -12.27 -0.47 1.35
CA VAL A 304 -12.36 -0.29 2.82
C VAL A 304 -13.06 1.02 3.14
N LEU A 305 -12.69 2.13 2.48
CA LEU A 305 -13.38 3.41 2.65
C LEU A 305 -14.88 3.29 2.32
N LYS A 306 -15.21 2.66 1.17
CA LYS A 306 -16.61 2.40 0.78
C LYS A 306 -17.37 1.64 1.87
N ALA A 307 -16.82 0.51 2.31
CA ALA A 307 -17.45 -0.33 3.33
C ALA A 307 -17.66 0.43 4.66
N ALA A 308 -16.69 1.26 5.06
CA ALA A 308 -16.78 2.06 6.28
C ALA A 308 -17.85 3.16 6.17
N ILE A 309 -17.95 3.86 5.03
CA ILE A 309 -19.00 4.85 4.78
C ILE A 309 -20.38 4.19 4.81
N GLU A 310 -20.54 3.05 4.15
CA GLU A 310 -21.81 2.31 4.13
C GLU A 310 -22.21 1.79 5.51
N LYS A 311 -21.25 1.32 6.31
CA LYS A 311 -21.46 0.92 7.71
C LYS A 311 -21.91 2.09 8.59
N VAL A 312 -21.35 3.28 8.38
CA VAL A 312 -21.74 4.51 9.10
C VAL A 312 -23.07 5.07 8.59
N GLY A 313 -23.41 4.85 7.33
CA GLY A 313 -24.65 5.32 6.69
C GLY A 313 -24.68 6.82 6.36
N LYS A 314 -23.58 7.56 6.53
CA LYS A 314 -23.45 8.98 6.23
C LYS A 314 -22.01 9.38 5.93
N LEU A 315 -21.82 10.53 5.29
CA LEU A 315 -20.51 11.13 5.04
C LEU A 315 -20.06 11.93 6.28
N ASP A 316 -19.45 11.24 7.22
CA ASP A 316 -18.90 11.79 8.45
C ASP A 316 -17.49 11.24 8.63
N ARG A 317 -16.47 12.06 8.34
CA ARG A 317 -15.04 11.67 8.35
C ARG A 317 -14.61 11.05 9.68
N LYS A 318 -15.03 11.64 10.80
CA LYS A 318 -14.68 11.17 12.15
C LYS A 318 -15.32 9.82 12.46
N ALA A 319 -16.62 9.68 12.15
CA ALA A 319 -17.32 8.42 12.34
C ALA A 319 -16.78 7.31 11.44
N VAL A 320 -16.42 7.63 10.19
CA VAL A 320 -15.80 6.68 9.25
C VAL A 320 -14.42 6.24 9.73
N ALA A 321 -13.57 7.17 10.18
CA ALA A 321 -12.27 6.83 10.75
C ALA A 321 -12.42 5.92 11.98
N ALA A 322 -13.37 6.22 12.88
CA ALA A 322 -13.65 5.39 14.04
C ALA A 322 -14.19 4.00 13.67
N ALA A 323 -14.99 3.90 12.60
CA ALA A 323 -15.55 2.64 12.13
C ALA A 323 -14.52 1.68 11.50
N ILE A 324 -13.36 2.18 11.08
CA ILE A 324 -12.26 1.36 10.54
C ILE A 324 -11.41 0.79 11.66
N ARG A 325 -11.08 1.59 12.67
CA ARG A 325 -10.21 1.18 13.77
C ARG A 325 -10.81 0.02 14.56
N GLY A 326 -9.98 -0.96 14.85
CA GLY A 326 -10.40 -2.15 15.58
C GLY A 326 -11.42 -3.02 14.84
N SER A 327 -11.73 -2.75 13.57
CA SER A 327 -12.74 -3.44 12.78
C SER A 327 -12.14 -4.38 11.75
N CYS A 328 -12.87 -5.45 11.45
CA CYS A 328 -12.57 -6.36 10.35
C CYS A 328 -13.52 -6.11 9.18
N PHE A 329 -13.01 -6.32 7.97
CA PHE A 329 -13.76 -6.25 6.72
C PHE A 329 -13.57 -7.57 5.97
N SER A 330 -14.64 -8.10 5.41
CA SER A 330 -14.60 -9.39 4.75
C SER A 330 -14.97 -9.27 3.27
N THR A 331 -14.31 -10.09 2.46
CA THR A 331 -14.59 -10.23 1.03
C THR A 331 -16.02 -10.71 0.76
N LYS A 332 -16.62 -11.43 1.71
CA LYS A 332 -18.01 -11.89 1.62
C LYS A 332 -19.00 -10.73 1.61
N GLN A 333 -18.72 -9.66 2.39
CA GLN A 333 -19.55 -8.46 2.45
C GLN A 333 -19.15 -7.42 1.41
N THR A 334 -17.86 -7.31 1.14
CA THR A 334 -17.28 -6.32 0.22
C THR A 334 -16.22 -7.00 -0.65
N PRO A 335 -16.60 -7.62 -1.77
CA PRO A 335 -15.67 -8.41 -2.61
C PRO A 335 -14.44 -7.64 -3.11
N GLY A 336 -14.56 -6.32 -3.29
CA GLY A 336 -13.43 -5.47 -3.72
C GLY A 336 -12.30 -5.34 -2.71
N ILE A 337 -12.48 -5.81 -1.46
CA ILE A 337 -11.39 -5.87 -0.47
C ILE A 337 -10.37 -6.95 -0.84
N LEU A 338 -10.72 -7.90 -1.70
CA LEU A 338 -9.91 -8.97 -2.26
C LEU A 338 -9.49 -10.05 -1.25
N MET A 339 -9.22 -9.70 0.00
CA MET A 339 -8.85 -10.61 1.08
C MET A 339 -9.35 -10.03 2.41
N ASP A 340 -9.88 -10.86 3.29
CA ASP A 340 -10.33 -10.45 4.61
C ASP A 340 -9.21 -9.72 5.36
N VAL A 341 -9.53 -8.61 5.99
CA VAL A 341 -8.57 -7.74 6.67
C VAL A 341 -9.13 -7.21 7.98
N CYS A 342 -8.30 -7.19 9.02
CA CYS A 342 -8.62 -6.52 10.29
C CYS A 342 -7.64 -5.37 10.52
N PHE A 343 -8.17 -4.22 10.91
CA PHE A 343 -7.37 -3.09 11.37
C PHE A 343 -7.26 -3.12 12.90
N ASP A 344 -6.10 -2.84 13.42
CA ASP A 344 -5.89 -2.63 14.84
C ASP A 344 -6.29 -1.21 15.28
N ASP A 345 -6.13 -0.90 16.57
CA ASP A 345 -6.44 0.41 17.14
C ASP A 345 -5.49 1.53 16.68
N LYS A 346 -4.39 1.19 16.00
CA LYS A 346 -3.42 2.15 15.46
C LYS A 346 -3.61 2.40 13.96
N GLY A 347 -4.50 1.64 13.30
CA GLY A 347 -4.72 1.73 11.87
C GLY A 347 -3.78 0.85 11.04
N ASP A 348 -3.08 -0.10 11.66
CA ASP A 348 -2.36 -1.17 10.98
C ASP A 348 -3.30 -2.31 10.61
N LEU A 349 -3.08 -2.91 9.44
CA LEU A 349 -3.80 -4.11 9.07
C LEU A 349 -3.01 -5.38 9.40
N ASP A 350 -3.72 -6.44 9.76
CA ASP A 350 -3.18 -7.77 9.94
C ASP A 350 -4.07 -8.79 9.20
N ARG A 351 -3.42 -9.75 8.54
CA ARG A 351 -4.05 -10.85 7.81
C ARG A 351 -3.05 -11.95 7.51
N GLU A 352 -3.45 -13.00 6.82
CA GLU A 352 -2.49 -13.97 6.29
C GLU A 352 -1.53 -13.32 5.29
N SER A 353 -0.36 -13.93 5.13
CA SER A 353 0.73 -13.47 4.27
C SER A 353 1.48 -14.67 3.72
N PHE A 354 2.50 -14.44 2.88
CA PHE A 354 3.11 -15.50 2.12
C PHE A 354 4.64 -15.48 2.25
N LEU A 355 5.25 -16.66 2.17
CA LEU A 355 6.67 -16.81 1.82
C LEU A 355 6.77 -17.13 0.35
N VAL A 356 7.51 -16.32 -0.37
CA VAL A 356 7.64 -16.39 -1.83
C VAL A 356 9.11 -16.60 -2.21
N GLU A 357 9.33 -17.35 -3.28
CA GLU A 357 10.63 -17.52 -3.95
C GLU A 357 10.45 -17.26 -5.44
N VAL A 358 11.35 -16.50 -6.05
CA VAL A 358 11.33 -16.28 -7.50
C VAL A 358 11.93 -17.49 -8.22
N LYS A 359 11.13 -18.13 -9.09
CA LYS A 359 11.54 -19.29 -9.92
C LYS A 359 11.18 -19.04 -11.38
N ASN A 360 12.17 -19.13 -12.25
CA ASN A 360 11.97 -18.90 -13.69
C ASN A 360 11.25 -17.58 -14.01
N GLY A 361 11.63 -16.50 -13.30
CA GLY A 361 11.05 -15.18 -13.48
C GLY A 361 9.64 -15.00 -12.90
N ASN A 362 9.15 -15.93 -12.10
CA ASN A 362 7.82 -15.86 -11.47
C ASN A 362 7.92 -16.02 -9.96
N PRO A 363 7.16 -15.26 -9.18
CA PRO A 363 7.04 -15.46 -7.75
C PRO A 363 6.22 -16.73 -7.48
N VAL A 364 6.77 -17.63 -6.68
CA VAL A 364 6.13 -18.90 -6.30
C VAL A 364 5.87 -18.88 -4.79
N ILE A 365 4.61 -19.06 -4.40
CA ILE A 365 4.23 -19.12 -2.99
C ILE A 365 4.65 -20.47 -2.43
N ASN A 366 5.61 -20.45 -1.50
CA ASN A 366 6.12 -21.64 -0.82
C ASN A 366 5.35 -21.97 0.48
N ALA A 367 4.77 -20.94 1.15
CA ALA A 367 3.96 -21.11 2.34
C ALA A 367 3.02 -19.93 2.55
N THR A 368 1.86 -20.22 3.15
CA THR A 368 0.95 -19.20 3.71
C THR A 368 1.16 -19.11 5.22
N LEU A 369 1.30 -17.90 5.72
CA LEU A 369 1.49 -17.60 7.14
C LEU A 369 0.21 -16.97 7.71
N PRO A 370 -0.26 -17.42 8.89
CA PRO A 370 -1.46 -16.85 9.50
C PRO A 370 -1.27 -15.38 9.88
N ALA A 371 -2.37 -14.68 10.13
CA ALA A 371 -2.35 -13.39 10.80
C ALA A 371 -1.56 -13.49 12.11
N LEU A 372 -0.82 -12.42 12.45
CA LEU A 372 -0.01 -12.39 13.68
C LEU A 372 -0.89 -12.33 14.92
N ASN A 373 -1.99 -11.57 14.85
CA ASN A 373 -2.99 -11.36 15.90
C ASN A 373 -4.35 -11.86 15.41
N ALA A 374 -4.46 -13.18 15.19
CA ALA A 374 -5.74 -13.75 14.77
C ALA A 374 -6.83 -13.40 15.77
N ARG A 375 -7.72 -12.48 15.41
CA ARG A 375 -8.96 -12.23 16.18
C ARG A 375 -9.88 -13.43 15.96
N LYS A 376 -10.21 -14.11 17.05
CA LYS A 376 -11.16 -15.24 17.06
C LYS A 376 -12.58 -14.74 16.78
#